data_1b7a74849900473b4f24ae1a986e1e37
#
_entry.id   1b7a74849900473b4f24ae1a986e1e37
#
_cell.length_a   1.000
_cell.length_b   1.000
_cell.length_c   1.000
_cell.angle_alpha   90.00
_cell.angle_beta   90.00
_cell.angle_gamma   90.00
#
_symmetry.space_group_name_H-M   'P 1'
#
loop_
_entity.id
_entity.type
_entity.pdbx_description
1 polymer ?
#
loop_
_entity_poly.entity_id
_entity_poly.type
_entity_poly.pdbx_seq_one_letter_code
_entity_poly.pdbx_strand_id
1 'polypeptide(L)' 'MSTSFASWMQDVDRELTRLSGLGVNDLSDYAYADAFNDEEDPAEVAYEVLIDNKFPL' A
#
# COMPACT_ATOMS: atom_id res chain seq x y z
N MET A 1 2.36 -5.07 19.65
CA MET A 1 0.98 -4.63 19.46
C MET A 1 0.53 -4.94 18.04
N SER A 2 -0.61 -5.58 17.91
CA SER A 2 -1.07 -5.95 16.57
C SER A 2 -1.88 -4.83 15.95
N THR A 3 -1.61 -4.58 14.68
CA THR A 3 -2.34 -3.59 13.91
C THR A 3 -3.44 -4.32 13.12
N SER A 4 -4.64 -3.75 13.10
CA SER A 4 -5.71 -4.35 12.30
C SER A 4 -5.41 -4.15 10.82
N PHE A 5 -5.98 -5.02 9.99
CA PHE A 5 -5.83 -4.91 8.54
C PHE A 5 -6.36 -3.55 8.06
N ALA A 6 -7.47 -3.08 8.61
CA ALA A 6 -8.04 -1.79 8.22
C ALA A 6 -7.09 -0.63 8.52
N SER A 7 -6.48 -0.63 9.71
CA SER A 7 -5.50 0.41 10.05
C SER A 7 -4.27 0.33 9.16
N TRP A 8 -3.80 -0.87 8.90
CA TRP A 8 -2.66 -1.09 8.04
C TRP A 8 -2.94 -0.59 6.61
N MET A 9 -4.15 -0.86 6.11
CA MET A 9 -4.56 -0.39 4.79
C MET A 9 -4.64 1.14 4.73
N GLN A 10 -5.08 1.78 5.82
CA GLN A 10 -5.09 3.23 5.88
C GLN A 10 -3.67 3.80 5.77
N ASP A 11 -2.71 3.11 6.39
CA ASP A 11 -1.32 3.53 6.31
C ASP A 11 -0.79 3.37 4.88
N VAL A 12 -1.13 2.27 4.21
CA VAL A 12 -0.76 2.07 2.81
C VAL A 12 -1.34 3.18 1.94
N ASP A 13 -2.62 3.45 2.12
CA ASP A 13 -3.32 4.49 1.35
C ASP A 13 -2.66 5.85 1.56
N ARG A 14 -2.31 6.18 2.80
CA ARG A 14 -1.66 7.43 3.13
C ARG A 14 -0.31 7.57 2.42
N GLU A 15 0.47 6.48 2.43
CA GLU A 15 1.77 6.50 1.77
C GLU A 15 1.63 6.60 0.25
N LEU A 16 0.66 5.89 -0.32
CA LEU A 16 0.38 5.99 -1.76
C LEU A 16 0.03 7.42 -2.14
N THR A 17 -0.85 8.04 -1.36
CA THR A 17 -1.27 9.42 -1.61
C THR A 17 -0.09 10.37 -1.50
N ARG A 18 0.76 10.16 -0.49
CA ARG A 18 1.95 11.00 -0.30
C ARG A 18 2.92 10.88 -1.47
N LEU A 19 3.09 9.69 -2.01
CA LEU A 19 4.06 9.43 -3.06
C LEU A 19 3.54 9.77 -4.46
N SER A 20 2.24 9.60 -4.70
CA SER A 20 1.70 9.68 -6.06
C SER A 20 0.47 10.57 -6.20
N GLY A 21 -0.15 10.92 -5.10
CA GLY A 21 -1.44 11.62 -5.14
C GLY A 21 -2.62 10.71 -5.41
N LEU A 22 -2.37 9.39 -5.52
CA LEU A 22 -3.41 8.39 -5.80
C LEU A 22 -3.62 7.50 -4.58
N GLY A 23 -4.85 7.04 -4.37
CA GLY A 23 -5.17 6.12 -3.29
C GLY A 23 -5.26 4.69 -3.79
N VAL A 24 -5.50 3.76 -2.86
CA VAL A 24 -5.57 2.33 -3.20
C VAL A 24 -6.67 2.04 -4.21
N ASN A 25 -7.75 2.83 -4.20
CA ASN A 25 -8.87 2.63 -5.11
C ASN A 25 -8.60 3.12 -6.53
N ASP A 26 -7.54 3.89 -6.71
CA ASP A 26 -7.17 4.45 -8.01
C ASP A 26 -6.16 3.59 -8.76
N LEU A 27 -5.68 2.55 -8.12
CA LEU A 27 -4.62 1.69 -8.66
C LEU A 27 -5.13 0.28 -8.89
N SER A 28 -4.35 -0.51 -9.63
CA SER A 28 -4.70 -1.91 -9.91
C SER A 28 -4.72 -2.72 -8.62
N ASP A 29 -5.44 -3.83 -8.65
CA ASP A 29 -5.49 -4.74 -7.51
C ASP A 29 -4.09 -5.21 -7.14
N TYR A 30 -3.89 -5.36 -5.85
CA TYR A 30 -2.63 -5.85 -5.31
C TYR A 30 -2.97 -6.81 -4.18
N ALA A 31 -2.08 -7.75 -3.89
CA ALA A 31 -2.32 -8.76 -2.85
C ALA A 31 -2.05 -8.17 -1.45
N TYR A 32 -2.85 -7.20 -1.07
CA TYR A 32 -2.67 -6.51 0.22
C TYR A 32 -2.79 -7.44 1.42
N ALA A 33 -3.75 -8.38 1.36
CA ALA A 33 -3.92 -9.30 2.49
C ALA A 33 -2.69 -10.17 2.71
N ASP A 34 -2.07 -10.61 1.62
CA ASP A 34 -0.85 -11.41 1.71
C ASP A 34 0.29 -10.60 2.29
N ALA A 35 0.44 -9.35 1.84
CA ALA A 35 1.47 -8.46 2.37
C ALA A 35 1.26 -8.20 3.86
N PHE A 36 0.01 -8.00 4.27
CA PHE A 36 -0.33 -7.80 5.66
C PHE A 36 0.04 -9.03 6.50
N ASN A 37 -0.28 -10.22 5.99
CA ASN A 37 0.02 -11.47 6.68
C ASN A 37 1.53 -11.71 6.79
N ASP A 38 2.29 -11.19 5.85
CA ASP A 38 3.75 -11.28 5.86
C ASP A 38 4.37 -10.18 6.72
N GLU A 39 3.56 -9.38 7.38
CA GLU A 39 3.98 -8.29 8.25
C GLU A 39 4.85 -7.27 7.52
N GLU A 40 4.54 -7.00 6.27
CA GLU A 40 5.27 -6.02 5.50
C GLU A 40 4.94 -4.59 5.95
N ASP A 41 5.93 -3.72 5.80
CA ASP A 41 5.77 -2.31 6.14
C ASP A 41 4.83 -1.64 5.15
N PRO A 42 3.80 -0.91 5.61
CA PRO A 42 2.88 -0.22 4.68
C PRO A 42 3.58 0.70 3.69
N ALA A 43 4.64 1.39 4.11
CA ALA A 43 5.38 2.28 3.22
C ALA A 43 6.06 1.50 2.09
N GLU A 44 6.63 0.33 2.41
CA GLU A 44 7.25 -0.51 1.39
C GLU A 44 6.21 -1.06 0.43
N VAL A 45 5.06 -1.47 0.96
CA VAL A 45 3.98 -1.98 0.12
C VAL A 45 3.49 -0.90 -0.83
N ALA A 46 3.34 0.33 -0.33
CA ALA A 46 2.92 1.44 -1.18
C ALA A 46 3.91 1.65 -2.33
N TYR A 47 5.19 1.61 -2.04
CA TYR A 47 6.22 1.77 -3.05
C TYR A 47 6.13 0.66 -4.10
N GLU A 48 5.97 -0.59 -3.65
CA GLU A 48 5.88 -1.73 -4.57
C GLU A 48 4.62 -1.66 -5.44
N VAL A 49 3.51 -1.21 -4.87
CA VAL A 49 2.27 -1.04 -5.63
C VAL A 49 2.48 -0.04 -6.77
N LEU A 50 3.17 1.06 -6.49
CA LEU A 50 3.43 2.06 -7.51
C LEU A 50 4.36 1.53 -8.60
N ILE A 51 5.38 0.78 -8.22
CA ILE A 51 6.28 0.15 -9.19
C ILE A 51 5.49 -0.83 -10.07
N ASP A 52 4.63 -1.62 -9.45
CA ASP A 52 3.82 -2.61 -10.15
C ASP A 52 2.88 -1.95 -11.16
N ASN A 53 2.44 -0.73 -10.86
CA ASN A 53 1.58 0.06 -11.74
C ASN A 53 2.40 0.92 -12.70
N LYS A 54 3.72 0.75 -12.72
CA LYS A 54 4.64 1.47 -13.59
C LYS A 54 4.58 2.98 -13.38
N PHE A 55 4.31 3.38 -12.15
CA PHE A 55 4.27 4.79 -11.81
C PHE A 55 5.71 5.33 -11.77
N PRO A 56 5.99 6.48 -12.41
CA PRO A 56 7.35 7.04 -12.41
C PRO A 56 7.68 7.64 -11.05
N LEU A 57 8.59 6.99 -10.34
CA LEU A 57 9.03 7.43 -9.02
C LEU A 57 10.39 8.12 -9.09
#